data_d91cb192a4fdaaf7257322f71d7703d5
#
_entry.id   d91cb192a4fdaaf7257322f71d7703d5
#
_cell.length_a   1.000
_cell.length_b   1.000
_cell.length_c   1.000
_cell.angle_alpha   90.00
_cell.angle_beta   90.00
_cell.angle_gamma   90.00
#
_symmetry.space_group_name_H-M   'P 1'
#
loop_
_entity.id
_entity.type
_entity.pdbx_description
1 polymer ?
#
loop_
_entity_poly.entity_id
_entity_poly.type
_entity_poly.pdbx_seq_one_letter_code
_entity_poly.pdbx_strand_id
1 'polypeptide(L)'
;MLFSTIFLPKLNTENQNKFPLLILHGFLGMSDNWKTLATQYAENGFEVHTIDLRNHGRSFHSALFNYQEMEQDLLDYCLAKKITKFNLLGHSMGGKLAMFFAMNHASFINKLIIADIAPKYYAPHHDEILSGLQSVDFSVQPTRAEVESTLINFIPDFGTRQFLLKNLYWQTPGQLAFRFNLQAFLDNKSTVGEALPEDAVYLNTVLFIRGGNSKYIIDADFMLIKKHFPNANIETIANVGHWLHAENPRAFLEKTLHYLKQ
;
A
#
# COMPACT_ATOMS: atom_id res chain seq x y z
N MET A 1 3.53 1.85 -17.74
CA MET A 1 3.72 2.85 -16.68
C MET A 1 2.59 2.72 -15.67
N LEU A 2 2.89 2.86 -14.36
CA LEU A 2 1.89 2.79 -13.30
C LEU A 2 0.85 3.91 -13.42
N PHE A 3 -0.40 3.58 -13.11
CA PHE A 3 -1.47 4.56 -12.98
C PHE A 3 -1.36 5.28 -11.62
N SER A 4 -1.70 6.57 -11.60
CA SER A 4 -1.76 7.34 -10.36
C SER A 4 -2.88 8.37 -10.40
N THR A 5 -3.45 8.67 -9.23
CA THR A 5 -4.26 9.86 -9.03
C THR A 5 -3.41 10.92 -8.32
N ILE A 6 -3.36 12.14 -8.88
CA ILE A 6 -2.56 13.24 -8.35
C ILE A 6 -3.47 14.26 -7.68
N PHE A 7 -3.14 14.61 -6.45
CA PHE A 7 -3.81 15.64 -5.65
C PHE A 7 -2.85 16.82 -5.51
N LEU A 8 -3.21 17.95 -6.06
CA LEU A 8 -2.37 19.14 -6.00
C LEU A 8 -2.62 19.92 -4.71
N PRO A 9 -1.59 20.56 -4.13
CA PRO A 9 -1.75 21.42 -2.96
C PRO A 9 -2.68 22.58 -3.28
N LYS A 10 -3.47 23.05 -2.31
CA LYS A 10 -4.29 24.24 -2.47
C LYS A 10 -3.41 25.47 -2.67
N LEU A 11 -3.74 26.33 -3.65
CA LEU A 11 -2.92 27.45 -4.14
C LEU A 11 -2.46 28.49 -3.07
N ASN A 12 -3.05 28.48 -1.90
CA ASN A 12 -2.80 29.48 -0.83
C ASN A 12 -2.09 28.91 0.41
N THR A 13 -1.45 27.75 0.33
CA THR A 13 -0.64 27.28 1.45
C THR A 13 0.73 27.95 1.39
N GLU A 14 1.01 28.86 2.34
CA GLU A 14 2.32 29.54 2.51
C GLU A 14 3.49 28.56 2.69
N ASN A 15 3.22 27.29 2.91
CA ASN A 15 4.15 26.20 3.13
C ASN A 15 3.92 25.04 2.15
N GLN A 16 4.15 25.24 0.85
CA GLN A 16 4.20 24.11 -0.08
C GLN A 16 5.44 23.26 0.20
N ASN A 17 5.22 21.96 0.38
CA ASN A 17 6.32 21.02 0.54
C ASN A 17 7.07 20.86 -0.78
N LYS A 18 8.39 20.95 -0.71
CA LYS A 18 9.28 20.87 -1.88
C LYS A 18 9.20 19.53 -2.61
N PHE A 19 8.88 18.45 -1.88
CA PHE A 19 8.92 17.08 -2.39
C PHE A 19 7.52 16.48 -2.36
N PRO A 20 7.06 15.86 -3.46
CA PRO A 20 5.76 15.19 -3.49
C PRO A 20 5.74 14.01 -2.52
N LEU A 21 4.53 13.62 -2.11
CA LEU A 21 4.26 12.42 -1.32
C LEU A 21 3.71 11.32 -2.23
N LEU A 22 4.46 10.23 -2.39
CA LEU A 22 4.02 9.04 -3.10
C LEU A 22 3.45 8.04 -2.08
N ILE A 23 2.24 7.54 -2.35
CA ILE A 23 1.53 6.60 -1.48
C ILE A 23 1.33 5.27 -2.21
N LEU A 24 1.82 4.18 -1.61
CA LEU A 24 1.72 2.81 -2.10
C LEU A 24 0.74 2.02 -1.23
N HIS A 25 -0.30 1.47 -1.87
CA HIS A 25 -1.34 0.68 -1.20
C HIS A 25 -0.88 -0.74 -0.83
N GLY A 26 -1.63 -1.40 0.05
CA GLY A 26 -1.44 -2.80 0.41
C GLY A 26 -1.99 -3.78 -0.63
N PHE A 27 -1.74 -5.08 -0.42
CA PHE A 27 -2.23 -6.16 -1.28
C PHE A 27 -3.73 -6.09 -1.49
N LEU A 28 -4.20 -6.31 -2.72
CA LEU A 28 -5.60 -6.20 -3.16
C LEU A 28 -6.20 -4.79 -3.01
N GLY A 29 -5.36 -3.80 -2.68
CA GLY A 29 -5.76 -2.39 -2.60
C GLY A 29 -5.64 -1.66 -3.94
N MET A 30 -5.89 -0.36 -3.91
CA MET A 30 -5.71 0.55 -5.03
C MET A 30 -5.62 2.01 -4.55
N SER A 31 -5.24 2.92 -5.44
CA SER A 31 -5.12 4.36 -5.18
C SER A 31 -6.38 4.99 -4.57
N ASP A 32 -7.57 4.55 -4.99
CA ASP A 32 -8.85 5.05 -4.50
C ASP A 32 -9.05 4.82 -2.98
N ASN A 33 -8.37 3.84 -2.38
CA ASN A 33 -8.42 3.61 -0.93
C ASN A 33 -7.81 4.76 -0.11
N TRP A 34 -6.93 5.52 -0.74
CA TRP A 34 -6.19 6.61 -0.11
C TRP A 34 -6.76 8.01 -0.38
N LYS A 35 -7.84 8.11 -1.17
CA LYS A 35 -8.39 9.39 -1.65
C LYS A 35 -8.61 10.41 -0.53
N THR A 36 -9.24 10.01 0.58
CA THR A 36 -9.55 10.92 1.70
C THR A 36 -8.28 11.47 2.34
N LEU A 37 -7.32 10.59 2.67
CA LEU A 37 -6.04 11.01 3.26
C LEU A 37 -5.21 11.82 2.27
N ALA A 38 -5.18 11.44 0.98
CA ALA A 38 -4.47 12.19 -0.05
C ALA A 38 -5.00 13.62 -0.18
N THR A 39 -6.32 13.81 -0.12
CA THR A 39 -6.94 15.14 -0.08
C THR A 39 -6.46 15.93 1.14
N GLN A 40 -6.42 15.32 2.32
CA GLN A 40 -5.98 15.97 3.55
C GLN A 40 -4.48 16.32 3.52
N TYR A 41 -3.61 15.45 2.96
CA TYR A 41 -2.21 15.81 2.73
C TYR A 41 -2.06 16.97 1.74
N ALA A 42 -2.86 17.00 0.68
CA ALA A 42 -2.85 18.10 -0.28
C ALA A 42 -3.32 19.43 0.37
N GLU A 43 -4.29 19.37 1.27
CA GLU A 43 -4.71 20.51 2.09
C GLU A 43 -3.61 21.01 3.05
N ASN A 44 -2.65 20.14 3.38
CA ASN A 44 -1.47 20.45 4.17
C ASN A 44 -0.23 20.81 3.35
N GLY A 45 -0.40 21.08 2.04
CA GLY A 45 0.63 21.64 1.16
C GLY A 45 1.49 20.61 0.42
N PHE A 46 1.11 19.32 0.41
CA PHE A 46 1.81 18.30 -0.37
C PHE A 46 1.16 18.11 -1.75
N GLU A 47 1.99 17.97 -2.78
CA GLU A 47 1.57 17.26 -3.98
C GLU A 47 1.56 15.76 -3.64
N VAL A 48 0.42 15.07 -3.87
CA VAL A 48 0.25 13.67 -3.47
C VAL A 48 -0.04 12.79 -4.67
N HIS A 49 0.72 11.73 -4.84
CA HIS A 49 0.49 10.71 -5.86
C HIS A 49 0.05 9.42 -5.17
N THR A 50 -1.22 9.04 -5.30
CA THR A 50 -1.68 7.71 -4.92
C THR A 50 -1.51 6.78 -6.12
N ILE A 51 -0.69 5.74 -5.98
CA ILE A 51 -0.21 4.91 -7.10
C ILE A 51 -0.90 3.55 -7.05
N ASP A 52 -1.47 3.10 -8.18
CA ASP A 52 -1.86 1.71 -8.36
C ASP A 52 -0.61 0.90 -8.75
N LEU A 53 -0.24 -0.08 -7.93
CA LEU A 53 0.87 -0.98 -8.23
C LEU A 53 0.50 -1.94 -9.38
N ARG A 54 1.52 -2.56 -10.04
CA ARG A 54 1.26 -3.58 -11.07
C ARG A 54 0.24 -4.60 -10.58
N ASN A 55 -0.58 -5.11 -11.47
CA ASN A 55 -1.65 -6.06 -11.19
C ASN A 55 -2.79 -5.53 -10.29
N HIS A 56 -2.80 -4.26 -9.94
CA HIS A 56 -3.84 -3.63 -9.10
C HIS A 56 -4.46 -2.41 -9.79
N GLY A 57 -5.69 -2.12 -9.41
CA GLY A 57 -6.38 -0.89 -9.80
C GLY A 57 -6.47 -0.69 -11.32
N ARG A 58 -5.96 0.43 -11.79
CA ARG A 58 -5.93 0.81 -13.22
C ARG A 58 -4.56 0.64 -13.85
N SER A 59 -3.58 0.12 -13.09
CA SER A 59 -2.27 -0.21 -13.62
C SER A 59 -2.30 -1.45 -14.51
N PHE A 60 -1.25 -1.63 -15.29
CA PHE A 60 -1.15 -2.76 -16.21
C PHE A 60 -1.07 -4.09 -15.46
N HIS A 61 -1.50 -5.15 -16.14
CA HIS A 61 -1.39 -6.53 -15.69
C HIS A 61 -0.14 -7.19 -16.26
N SER A 62 0.51 -8.04 -15.46
CA SER A 62 1.70 -8.82 -15.81
C SER A 62 1.67 -10.16 -15.07
N ALA A 63 2.20 -11.21 -15.68
CA ALA A 63 2.44 -12.48 -14.99
C ALA A 63 3.57 -12.37 -13.97
N LEU A 64 4.53 -11.44 -14.19
CA LEU A 64 5.62 -11.17 -13.24
C LEU A 64 5.09 -10.32 -12.09
N PHE A 65 5.14 -10.88 -10.88
CA PHE A 65 4.72 -10.22 -9.66
C PHE A 65 5.71 -10.53 -8.54
N ASN A 66 6.68 -9.64 -8.34
CA ASN A 66 7.69 -9.68 -7.27
C ASN A 66 8.15 -8.26 -6.93
N TYR A 67 8.86 -8.09 -5.82
CA TYR A 67 9.28 -6.77 -5.36
C TYR A 67 10.30 -6.11 -6.28
N GLN A 68 11.19 -6.88 -6.91
CA GLN A 68 12.17 -6.34 -7.87
C GLN A 68 11.49 -5.67 -9.06
N GLU A 69 10.49 -6.32 -9.62
CA GLU A 69 9.69 -5.78 -10.72
C GLU A 69 8.84 -4.58 -10.29
N MET A 70 8.26 -4.62 -9.08
CA MET A 70 7.49 -3.49 -8.53
C MET A 70 8.40 -2.28 -8.24
N GLU A 71 9.62 -2.51 -7.77
CA GLU A 71 10.64 -1.49 -7.55
C GLU A 71 11.03 -0.80 -8.85
N GLN A 72 11.28 -1.58 -9.92
CA GLN A 72 11.57 -1.04 -11.25
C GLN A 72 10.40 -0.20 -11.79
N ASP A 73 9.15 -0.65 -11.62
CA ASP A 73 7.98 0.12 -12.02
C ASP A 73 7.90 1.48 -11.30
N LEU A 74 8.22 1.51 -10.00
CA LEU A 74 8.21 2.75 -9.23
C LEU A 74 9.32 3.69 -9.68
N LEU A 75 10.51 3.16 -9.99
CA LEU A 75 11.61 3.94 -10.54
C LEU A 75 11.23 4.53 -11.90
N ASP A 76 10.70 3.70 -12.80
CA ASP A 76 10.24 4.13 -14.13
C ASP A 76 9.14 5.20 -14.04
N TYR A 77 8.22 5.05 -13.08
CA TYR A 77 7.21 6.05 -12.78
C TYR A 77 7.84 7.39 -12.37
N CYS A 78 8.80 7.37 -11.45
CA CYS A 78 9.48 8.57 -10.98
C CYS A 78 10.24 9.27 -12.14
N LEU A 79 10.96 8.49 -12.95
CA LEU A 79 11.69 9.01 -14.12
C LEU A 79 10.74 9.64 -15.14
N ALA A 80 9.65 8.96 -15.49
CA ALA A 80 8.66 9.46 -16.43
C ALA A 80 7.96 10.75 -15.95
N LYS A 81 7.74 10.88 -14.62
CA LYS A 81 7.19 12.07 -13.97
C LYS A 81 8.24 13.14 -13.66
N LYS A 82 9.53 12.89 -13.95
CA LYS A 82 10.67 13.77 -13.60
C LYS A 82 10.77 14.06 -12.09
N ILE A 83 10.36 13.10 -11.26
CA ILE A 83 10.45 13.16 -9.80
C ILE A 83 11.83 12.66 -9.39
N THR A 84 12.69 13.54 -8.92
CA THR A 84 14.06 13.22 -8.54
C THR A 84 14.23 13.02 -7.03
N LYS A 85 13.28 13.53 -6.24
CA LYS A 85 13.24 13.35 -4.79
C LYS A 85 11.81 13.47 -4.27
N PHE A 86 11.41 12.58 -3.35
CA PHE A 86 10.03 12.49 -2.85
C PHE A 86 9.95 11.93 -1.44
N ASN A 87 8.81 12.11 -0.79
CA ASN A 87 8.42 11.42 0.42
C ASN A 87 7.69 10.13 0.02
N LEU A 88 8.00 9.01 0.66
CA LEU A 88 7.41 7.71 0.34
C LEU A 88 6.67 7.15 1.54
N LEU A 89 5.39 6.85 1.35
CA LEU A 89 4.53 6.19 2.33
C LEU A 89 4.04 4.88 1.72
N GLY A 90 4.30 3.76 2.37
CA GLY A 90 3.79 2.46 1.95
C GLY A 90 3.06 1.74 3.09
N HIS A 91 1.92 1.13 2.77
CA HIS A 91 1.14 0.31 3.68
C HIS A 91 1.26 -1.17 3.31
N SER A 92 1.54 -2.04 4.29
CA SER A 92 1.56 -3.50 4.11
C SER A 92 2.49 -3.90 2.93
N MET A 93 2.01 -4.55 1.88
CA MET A 93 2.77 -4.85 0.67
C MET A 93 3.45 -3.59 0.08
N GLY A 94 2.74 -2.46 0.00
CA GLY A 94 3.33 -1.19 -0.44
C GLY A 94 4.42 -0.69 0.51
N GLY A 95 4.32 -0.99 1.81
CA GLY A 95 5.36 -0.72 2.80
C GLY A 95 6.58 -1.60 2.60
N LYS A 96 6.38 -2.87 2.25
CA LYS A 96 7.47 -3.79 1.90
C LYS A 96 8.19 -3.31 0.64
N LEU A 97 7.44 -2.93 -0.40
CA LEU A 97 8.01 -2.31 -1.60
C LEU A 97 8.79 -1.04 -1.27
N ALA A 98 8.25 -0.18 -0.41
CA ALA A 98 8.94 1.05 0.01
C ALA A 98 10.26 0.75 0.74
N MET A 99 10.33 -0.35 1.52
CA MET A 99 11.58 -0.80 2.13
C MET A 99 12.60 -1.27 1.07
N PHE A 100 12.21 -2.11 0.11
CA PHE A 100 13.09 -2.55 -1.00
C PHE A 100 13.59 -1.35 -1.80
N PHE A 101 12.70 -0.44 -2.17
CA PHE A 101 13.07 0.77 -2.90
C PHE A 101 14.05 1.65 -2.11
N ALA A 102 13.86 1.77 -0.80
CA ALA A 102 14.75 2.55 0.05
C ALA A 102 16.18 1.99 0.11
N MET A 103 16.35 0.66 0.09
CA MET A 103 17.66 0.02 0.11
C MET A 103 18.46 0.31 -1.16
N ASN A 104 17.81 0.30 -2.33
CA ASN A 104 18.45 0.41 -3.63
C ASN A 104 18.49 1.86 -4.17
N HIS A 105 17.54 2.71 -3.75
CA HIS A 105 17.32 4.05 -4.29
C HIS A 105 17.20 5.12 -3.20
N ALA A 106 18.00 5.04 -2.14
CA ALA A 106 17.97 5.94 -0.98
C ALA A 106 18.04 7.43 -1.34
N SER A 107 18.76 7.78 -2.41
CA SER A 107 18.92 9.17 -2.87
C SER A 107 17.63 9.83 -3.34
N PHE A 108 16.66 9.05 -3.81
CA PHE A 108 15.34 9.54 -4.21
C PHE A 108 14.44 9.89 -3.02
N ILE A 109 14.70 9.33 -1.83
CA ILE A 109 13.80 9.44 -0.69
C ILE A 109 14.21 10.61 0.20
N ASN A 110 13.26 11.51 0.46
CA ASN A 110 13.38 12.56 1.46
C ASN A 110 12.93 12.06 2.84
N LYS A 111 11.72 11.54 2.94
CA LYS A 111 11.14 10.92 4.14
C LYS A 111 10.53 9.58 3.79
N LEU A 112 10.71 8.59 4.64
CA LEU A 112 10.15 7.24 4.48
C LEU A 112 9.18 6.93 5.61
N ILE A 113 7.97 6.46 5.26
CA ILE A 113 6.95 6.02 6.21
C ILE A 113 6.51 4.62 5.84
N ILE A 114 6.60 3.71 6.80
CA ILE A 114 6.19 2.31 6.67
C ILE A 114 5.00 2.07 7.61
N ALA A 115 3.85 1.75 7.03
CA ALA A 115 2.62 1.51 7.78
C ALA A 115 2.34 0.00 7.87
N ASP A 116 2.40 -0.50 9.08
CA ASP A 116 2.02 -1.81 9.58
C ASP A 116 2.57 -3.03 8.83
N ILE A 117 3.88 -3.02 8.58
CA ILE A 117 4.64 -4.15 8.05
C ILE A 117 6.08 -4.11 8.54
N ALA A 118 6.64 -5.25 8.94
CA ALA A 118 8.04 -5.40 9.34
C ALA A 118 8.91 -5.97 8.20
N PRO A 119 10.24 -5.86 8.26
CA PRO A 119 11.14 -6.41 7.23
C PRO A 119 11.25 -7.93 7.22
N LYS A 120 10.55 -8.65 8.12
CA LYS A 120 10.55 -10.11 8.24
C LYS A 120 9.79 -10.81 7.11
N TYR A 121 9.99 -12.12 7.01
CA TYR A 121 9.14 -13.00 6.20
C TYR A 121 7.76 -13.18 6.87
N TYR A 122 6.72 -13.19 6.03
CA TYR A 122 5.36 -13.57 6.39
C TYR A 122 4.94 -14.77 5.55
N ALA A 123 4.57 -15.86 6.20
CA ALA A 123 4.02 -17.01 5.50
C ALA A 123 2.75 -16.60 4.71
N PRO A 124 2.47 -17.20 3.55
CA PRO A 124 1.22 -16.96 2.84
C PRO A 124 0.02 -17.17 3.77
N HIS A 125 -0.85 -16.18 3.84
CA HIS A 125 -2.03 -16.17 4.74
C HIS A 125 -3.26 -15.57 4.09
N HIS A 126 -3.24 -15.44 2.76
CA HIS A 126 -4.35 -14.91 1.98
C HIS A 126 -5.13 -16.00 1.22
N ASP A 127 -4.88 -17.29 1.51
CA ASP A 127 -5.45 -18.39 0.74
C ASP A 127 -6.99 -18.40 0.76
N GLU A 128 -7.62 -18.12 1.91
CA GLU A 128 -9.09 -18.03 2.01
C GLU A 128 -9.63 -16.87 1.17
N ILE A 129 -8.96 -15.72 1.21
CA ILE A 129 -9.34 -14.55 0.39
C ILE A 129 -9.21 -14.88 -1.10
N LEU A 130 -8.05 -15.42 -1.51
CA LEU A 130 -7.81 -15.76 -2.92
C LEU A 130 -8.77 -16.83 -3.41
N SER A 131 -9.07 -17.84 -2.59
CA SER A 131 -10.07 -18.89 -2.91
C SER A 131 -11.48 -18.29 -3.05
N GLY A 132 -11.86 -17.39 -2.15
CA GLY A 132 -13.12 -16.67 -2.25
C GLY A 132 -13.22 -15.84 -3.53
N LEU A 133 -12.17 -15.11 -3.89
CA LEU A 133 -12.13 -14.32 -5.11
C LEU A 133 -12.18 -15.20 -6.36
N GLN A 134 -11.52 -16.36 -6.34
CA GLN A 134 -11.52 -17.34 -7.44
C GLN A 134 -12.89 -18.02 -7.63
N SER A 135 -13.68 -18.16 -6.57
CA SER A 135 -15.00 -18.78 -6.63
C SER A 135 -16.08 -17.90 -7.29
N VAL A 136 -15.78 -16.62 -7.53
CA VAL A 136 -16.72 -15.71 -8.20
C VAL A 136 -16.74 -16.00 -9.70
N ASP A 137 -17.89 -16.49 -10.18
CA ASP A 137 -18.10 -16.73 -11.61
C ASP A 137 -18.73 -15.50 -12.28
N PHE A 138 -17.91 -14.74 -12.99
CA PHE A 138 -18.38 -13.57 -13.73
C PHE A 138 -19.07 -13.91 -15.05
N SER A 139 -19.01 -15.17 -15.53
CA SER A 139 -19.68 -15.59 -16.78
C SER A 139 -21.20 -15.53 -16.68
N VAL A 140 -21.74 -15.68 -15.46
CA VAL A 140 -23.18 -15.58 -15.18
C VAL A 140 -23.65 -14.14 -14.92
N GLN A 141 -22.78 -13.16 -15.11
CA GLN A 141 -23.07 -11.73 -14.93
C GLN A 141 -23.65 -11.37 -13.55
N PRO A 142 -22.97 -11.75 -12.45
CA PRO A 142 -23.49 -11.53 -11.12
C PRO A 142 -23.58 -10.03 -10.81
N THR A 143 -24.58 -9.68 -10.02
CA THR A 143 -24.66 -8.36 -9.38
C THR A 143 -23.60 -8.23 -8.27
N ARG A 144 -23.31 -7.00 -7.83
CA ARG A 144 -22.41 -6.76 -6.68
C ARG A 144 -22.88 -7.52 -5.43
N ALA A 145 -24.19 -7.63 -5.18
CA ALA A 145 -24.74 -8.34 -4.04
C ALA A 145 -24.52 -9.86 -4.12
N GLU A 146 -24.62 -10.44 -5.31
CA GLU A 146 -24.33 -11.87 -5.52
C GLU A 146 -22.84 -12.17 -5.37
N VAL A 147 -21.96 -11.28 -5.84
CA VAL A 147 -20.52 -11.40 -5.57
C VAL A 147 -20.25 -11.33 -4.05
N GLU A 148 -20.88 -10.40 -3.32
CA GLU A 148 -20.75 -10.32 -1.86
C GLU A 148 -21.24 -11.61 -1.17
N SER A 149 -22.37 -12.15 -1.61
CA SER A 149 -22.93 -13.42 -1.09
C SER A 149 -21.99 -14.60 -1.32
N THR A 150 -21.29 -14.63 -2.44
CA THR A 150 -20.27 -15.66 -2.72
C THR A 150 -19.08 -15.50 -1.75
N LEU A 151 -18.58 -14.27 -1.57
CA LEU A 151 -17.42 -14.00 -0.73
C LEU A 151 -17.67 -14.26 0.77
N ILE A 152 -18.92 -14.15 1.25
CA ILE A 152 -19.26 -14.33 2.67
C ILE A 152 -18.91 -15.72 3.19
N ASN A 153 -18.93 -16.74 2.32
CA ASN A 153 -18.60 -18.11 2.65
C ASN A 153 -17.10 -18.34 2.92
N PHE A 154 -16.24 -17.45 2.44
CA PHE A 154 -14.78 -17.53 2.56
C PHE A 154 -14.23 -16.43 3.49
N ILE A 155 -14.90 -15.30 3.54
CA ILE A 155 -14.41 -14.09 4.20
C ILE A 155 -15.51 -13.57 5.13
N PRO A 156 -15.56 -14.05 6.40
CA PRO A 156 -16.62 -13.66 7.34
C PRO A 156 -16.53 -12.20 7.78
N ASP A 157 -15.33 -11.58 7.73
CA ASP A 157 -15.18 -10.17 8.10
C ASP A 157 -15.80 -9.23 7.08
N PHE A 158 -16.78 -8.44 7.53
CA PHE A 158 -17.50 -7.49 6.68
C PHE A 158 -16.59 -6.40 6.10
N GLY A 159 -15.66 -5.86 6.92
CA GLY A 159 -14.73 -4.81 6.49
C GLY A 159 -13.84 -5.27 5.34
N THR A 160 -13.29 -6.47 5.45
CA THR A 160 -12.48 -7.11 4.39
C THR A 160 -13.31 -7.30 3.11
N ARG A 161 -14.54 -7.81 3.21
CA ARG A 161 -15.39 -7.95 2.01
C ARG A 161 -15.65 -6.60 1.34
N GLN A 162 -16.01 -5.57 2.11
CA GLN A 162 -16.25 -4.24 1.54
C GLN A 162 -15.01 -3.64 0.89
N PHE A 163 -13.82 -3.87 1.46
CA PHE A 163 -12.54 -3.49 0.86
C PHE A 163 -12.32 -4.19 -0.49
N LEU A 164 -12.53 -5.50 -0.56
CA LEU A 164 -12.36 -6.27 -1.79
C LEU A 164 -13.37 -5.87 -2.87
N LEU A 165 -14.62 -5.69 -2.48
CA LEU A 165 -15.70 -5.29 -3.39
C LEU A 165 -15.49 -3.90 -4.03
N LYS A 166 -14.67 -3.02 -3.45
CA LYS A 166 -14.26 -1.75 -4.10
C LYS A 166 -13.50 -1.99 -5.41
N ASN A 167 -12.91 -3.16 -5.59
CA ASN A 167 -12.22 -3.52 -6.83
C ASN A 167 -13.17 -3.93 -7.96
N LEU A 168 -14.48 -4.13 -7.68
CA LEU A 168 -15.45 -4.41 -8.74
C LEU A 168 -15.65 -3.20 -9.65
N TYR A 169 -15.62 -3.44 -10.95
CA TYR A 169 -15.91 -2.44 -11.97
C TYR A 169 -16.67 -3.06 -13.14
N TRP A 170 -17.36 -2.21 -13.88
CA TRP A 170 -17.98 -2.64 -15.14
C TRP A 170 -16.91 -2.75 -16.23
N GLN A 171 -16.54 -3.97 -16.60
CA GLN A 171 -15.64 -4.23 -17.71
C GLN A 171 -16.29 -3.88 -19.04
N THR A 172 -17.55 -4.27 -19.18
CA THR A 172 -18.48 -3.87 -20.24
C THR A 172 -19.87 -3.69 -19.62
N PRO A 173 -20.84 -3.05 -20.31
CA PRO A 173 -22.20 -2.96 -19.80
C PRO A 173 -22.76 -4.35 -19.41
N GLY A 174 -23.19 -4.50 -18.15
CA GLY A 174 -23.72 -5.75 -17.61
C GLY A 174 -22.67 -6.77 -17.15
N GLN A 175 -21.37 -6.54 -17.41
CA GLN A 175 -20.28 -7.46 -17.04
C GLN A 175 -19.38 -6.85 -15.98
N LEU A 176 -19.44 -7.34 -14.74
CA LEU A 176 -18.50 -7.01 -13.68
C LEU A 176 -17.19 -7.78 -13.83
N ALA A 177 -16.13 -7.22 -13.31
CA ALA A 177 -14.83 -7.88 -13.13
C ALA A 177 -14.11 -7.27 -11.92
N PHE A 178 -13.07 -7.94 -11.44
CA PHE A 178 -12.11 -7.31 -10.51
C PHE A 178 -11.05 -6.52 -11.27
N ARG A 179 -10.63 -5.38 -10.70
CA ARG A 179 -9.55 -4.55 -11.26
C ARG A 179 -8.16 -5.17 -11.12
N PHE A 180 -8.00 -6.12 -10.21
CA PHE A 180 -6.70 -6.76 -9.99
C PHE A 180 -6.55 -8.04 -10.85
N ASN A 181 -5.31 -8.42 -11.11
CA ASN A 181 -4.96 -9.64 -11.82
C ASN A 181 -4.88 -10.81 -10.83
N LEU A 182 -6.04 -11.46 -10.56
CA LEU A 182 -6.12 -12.56 -9.61
C LEU A 182 -5.18 -13.72 -9.95
N GLN A 183 -5.03 -14.06 -11.25
CA GLN A 183 -4.17 -15.16 -11.66
C GLN A 183 -2.70 -14.92 -11.29
N ALA A 184 -2.20 -13.70 -11.51
CA ALA A 184 -0.84 -13.37 -11.11
C ALA A 184 -0.62 -13.50 -9.60
N PHE A 185 -1.63 -13.22 -8.77
CA PHE A 185 -1.56 -13.39 -7.32
C PHE A 185 -1.57 -14.86 -6.90
N LEU A 186 -2.38 -15.69 -7.56
CA LEU A 186 -2.43 -17.13 -7.33
C LEU A 186 -1.09 -17.79 -7.66
N ASP A 187 -0.45 -17.38 -8.76
CA ASP A 187 0.83 -17.94 -9.22
C ASP A 187 2.02 -17.48 -8.37
N ASN A 188 1.89 -16.35 -7.65
CA ASN A 188 2.98 -15.71 -6.89
C ASN A 188 2.64 -15.46 -5.42
N LYS A 189 1.92 -16.37 -4.75
CA LYS A 189 1.40 -16.21 -3.38
C LYS A 189 2.45 -15.85 -2.33
N SER A 190 3.68 -16.37 -2.47
CA SER A 190 4.76 -16.14 -1.50
C SER A 190 5.37 -14.73 -1.57
N THR A 191 5.22 -14.03 -2.69
CA THR A 191 5.86 -12.74 -2.94
C THR A 191 5.50 -11.70 -1.90
N VAL A 192 4.20 -11.58 -1.56
CA VAL A 192 3.72 -10.53 -0.64
C VAL A 192 4.39 -10.63 0.73
N GLY A 193 4.76 -11.84 1.14
CA GLY A 193 5.39 -12.12 2.43
C GLY A 193 6.91 -12.08 2.45
N GLU A 194 7.59 -11.79 1.36
CA GLU A 194 9.04 -11.84 1.24
C GLU A 194 9.76 -10.97 2.28
N ALA A 195 10.85 -11.50 2.88
CA ALA A 195 11.70 -10.76 3.79
C ALA A 195 12.68 -9.87 3.03
N LEU A 196 13.16 -8.80 3.67
CA LEU A 196 14.33 -8.08 3.14
C LEU A 196 15.59 -8.97 3.18
N PRO A 197 16.56 -8.76 2.26
CA PRO A 197 17.89 -9.39 2.35
C PRO A 197 18.53 -9.11 3.71
N GLU A 198 19.25 -10.11 4.25
CA GLU A 198 19.74 -10.08 5.64
C GLU A 198 20.72 -8.95 5.93
N ASP A 199 21.47 -8.53 4.94
CA ASP A 199 22.50 -7.48 4.96
C ASP A 199 21.97 -6.10 4.52
N ALA A 200 20.71 -6.02 4.09
CA ALA A 200 20.11 -4.76 3.66
C ALA A 200 19.98 -3.78 4.82
N VAL A 201 20.55 -2.58 4.69
CA VAL A 201 20.50 -1.51 5.72
C VAL A 201 20.17 -0.17 5.08
N TYR A 202 19.21 0.55 5.66
CA TYR A 202 18.87 1.92 5.30
C TYR A 202 19.21 2.87 6.44
N LEU A 203 20.18 3.77 6.21
CA LEU A 203 20.75 4.61 7.25
C LEU A 203 20.03 5.94 7.48
N ASN A 204 19.11 6.35 6.57
CA ASN A 204 18.33 7.56 6.79
C ASN A 204 17.20 7.31 7.79
N THR A 205 16.58 8.39 8.26
CA THR A 205 15.44 8.29 9.19
C THR A 205 14.23 7.69 8.51
N VAL A 206 13.47 6.89 9.24
CA VAL A 206 12.22 6.27 8.81
C VAL A 206 11.22 6.24 9.95
N LEU A 207 9.95 6.47 9.64
CA LEU A 207 8.85 6.29 10.57
C LEU A 207 8.14 4.97 10.28
N PHE A 208 8.17 4.05 11.24
CA PHE A 208 7.28 2.89 11.27
C PHE A 208 6.04 3.23 12.11
N ILE A 209 4.85 2.96 11.58
CA ILE A 209 3.60 3.11 12.34
C ILE A 209 2.92 1.75 12.38
N ARG A 210 2.58 1.26 13.58
CA ARG A 210 1.84 0.01 13.76
C ARG A 210 0.46 0.24 14.36
N GLY A 211 -0.47 -0.68 14.05
CA GLY A 211 -1.73 -0.78 14.78
C GLY A 211 -1.52 -1.50 16.12
N GLY A 212 -2.11 -0.97 17.20
CA GLY A 212 -1.97 -1.57 18.54
C GLY A 212 -2.58 -2.97 18.66
N ASN A 213 -3.58 -3.28 17.83
CA ASN A 213 -4.22 -4.60 17.75
C ASN A 213 -3.72 -5.43 16.57
N SER A 214 -2.79 -4.89 15.76
CA SER A 214 -2.21 -5.60 14.61
C SER A 214 -1.16 -6.62 15.05
N LYS A 215 -1.08 -7.71 14.29
CA LYS A 215 -0.03 -8.75 14.45
C LYS A 215 1.10 -8.62 13.43
N TYR A 216 1.05 -7.63 12.54
CA TYR A 216 2.06 -7.43 11.50
C TYR A 216 3.36 -6.88 12.05
N ILE A 217 3.30 -5.95 13.01
CA ILE A 217 4.46 -5.51 13.78
C ILE A 217 4.17 -5.77 15.26
N ILE A 218 4.88 -6.68 15.88
CA ILE A 218 4.85 -6.94 17.31
C ILE A 218 6.14 -6.45 17.98
N ASP A 219 6.18 -6.36 19.30
CA ASP A 219 7.36 -5.85 20.03
C ASP A 219 8.64 -6.63 19.71
N ALA A 220 8.52 -7.94 19.50
CA ALA A 220 9.66 -8.79 19.11
C ALA A 220 10.29 -8.39 17.75
N ASP A 221 9.55 -7.71 16.89
CA ASP A 221 10.05 -7.27 15.57
C ASP A 221 10.93 -6.01 15.67
N PHE A 222 10.92 -5.29 16.79
CA PHE A 222 11.64 -4.01 16.91
C PHE A 222 13.15 -4.17 16.73
N MET A 223 13.72 -5.25 17.23
CA MET A 223 15.15 -5.54 17.04
C MET A 223 15.47 -5.74 15.56
N LEU A 224 14.63 -6.49 14.84
CA LEU A 224 14.80 -6.72 13.41
C LEU A 224 14.60 -5.42 12.60
N ILE A 225 13.60 -4.61 12.96
CA ILE A 225 13.41 -3.28 12.34
C ILE A 225 14.67 -2.44 12.55
N LYS A 226 15.21 -2.39 13.76
CA LYS A 226 16.43 -1.62 14.06
C LYS A 226 17.69 -2.18 13.39
N LYS A 227 17.76 -3.49 13.13
CA LYS A 227 18.84 -4.09 12.35
C LYS A 227 18.89 -3.52 10.92
N HIS A 228 17.74 -3.48 10.23
CA HIS A 228 17.65 -2.99 8.86
C HIS A 228 17.54 -1.45 8.76
N PHE A 229 16.97 -0.81 9.78
CA PHE A 229 16.69 0.63 9.86
C PHE A 229 17.17 1.18 11.21
N PRO A 230 18.48 1.38 11.41
CA PRO A 230 19.03 1.81 12.71
C PRO A 230 18.40 3.11 13.26
N ASN A 231 18.02 4.02 12.36
CA ASN A 231 17.43 5.31 12.67
C ASN A 231 15.88 5.31 12.58
N ALA A 232 15.25 4.14 12.69
CA ALA A 232 13.80 4.03 12.69
C ALA A 232 13.20 4.66 13.96
N ASN A 233 12.15 5.46 13.80
CA ASN A 233 11.18 5.76 14.85
C ASN A 233 9.99 4.80 14.70
N ILE A 234 9.54 4.18 15.80
CA ILE A 234 8.41 3.24 15.78
C ILE A 234 7.29 3.80 16.64
N GLU A 235 6.16 4.09 16.02
CA GLU A 235 4.98 4.63 16.70
C GLU A 235 3.80 3.67 16.64
N THR A 236 2.94 3.72 17.64
CA THR A 236 1.74 2.90 17.72
C THR A 236 0.50 3.78 17.66
N ILE A 237 -0.51 3.36 16.88
CA ILE A 237 -1.89 3.87 16.99
C ILE A 237 -2.69 2.86 17.79
N ALA A 238 -3.15 3.25 18.97
CA ALA A 238 -3.89 2.38 19.88
C ALA A 238 -5.25 1.97 19.28
N ASN A 239 -5.72 0.77 19.66
CA ASN A 239 -7.04 0.25 19.35
C ASN A 239 -7.40 0.12 17.86
N VAL A 240 -6.40 0.04 16.97
CA VAL A 240 -6.59 -0.22 15.54
C VAL A 240 -5.84 -1.47 15.10
N GLY A 241 -6.34 -2.13 14.06
CA GLY A 241 -5.72 -3.29 13.43
C GLY A 241 -4.80 -2.92 12.27
N HIS A 242 -4.76 -3.82 11.27
CA HIS A 242 -3.89 -3.69 10.11
C HIS A 242 -4.23 -2.51 9.19
N TRP A 243 -5.49 -2.12 9.12
CA TRP A 243 -5.92 -0.97 8.30
C TRP A 243 -5.95 0.33 9.10
N LEU A 244 -4.89 0.59 9.87
CA LEU A 244 -4.76 1.72 10.78
C LEU A 244 -5.09 3.08 10.13
N HIS A 245 -4.77 3.25 8.85
CA HIS A 245 -5.07 4.45 8.06
C HIS A 245 -6.57 4.62 7.73
N ALA A 246 -7.33 3.53 7.76
CA ALA A 246 -8.77 3.52 7.55
C ALA A 246 -9.55 3.47 8.88
N GLU A 247 -9.02 2.74 9.88
CA GLU A 247 -9.65 2.58 11.19
C GLU A 247 -9.53 3.84 12.07
N ASN A 248 -8.38 4.54 12.00
CA ASN A 248 -8.19 5.83 12.68
C ASN A 248 -7.42 6.81 11.78
N PRO A 249 -8.05 7.33 10.72
CA PRO A 249 -7.41 8.21 9.75
C PRO A 249 -6.88 9.51 10.36
N ARG A 250 -7.52 10.00 11.42
CA ARG A 250 -7.08 11.23 12.11
C ARG A 250 -5.74 11.04 12.81
N ALA A 251 -5.61 10.01 13.65
CA ALA A 251 -4.36 9.74 14.36
C ALA A 251 -3.23 9.37 13.38
N PHE A 252 -3.57 8.64 12.30
CA PHE A 252 -2.61 8.32 11.24
C PHE A 252 -2.09 9.59 10.55
N LEU A 253 -3.00 10.49 10.15
CA LEU A 253 -2.64 11.75 9.52
C LEU A 253 -1.78 12.64 10.43
N GLU A 254 -2.17 12.80 11.70
CA GLU A 254 -1.44 13.61 12.68
C GLU A 254 0.01 13.14 12.83
N LYS A 255 0.23 11.83 13.01
CA LYS A 255 1.57 11.24 13.16
C LYS A 255 2.42 11.39 11.89
N THR A 256 1.85 11.08 10.75
CA THR A 256 2.56 11.16 9.46
C THR A 256 2.89 12.59 9.07
N LEU A 257 1.96 13.55 9.26
CA LEU A 257 2.21 14.97 9.01
C LEU A 257 3.28 15.53 9.95
N HIS A 258 3.26 15.14 11.23
CA HIS A 258 4.31 15.55 12.16
C HIS A 258 5.69 15.15 11.66
N TYR A 259 5.85 13.89 11.22
CA TYR A 259 7.12 13.40 10.68
C TYR A 259 7.51 14.02 9.34
N LEU A 260 6.56 14.25 8.44
CA LEU A 260 6.81 14.84 7.12
C LEU A 260 7.22 16.30 7.17
N LYS A 261 6.87 17.04 8.24
CA LYS A 261 7.13 18.46 8.42
C LYS A 261 8.41 18.75 9.24
N GLN A 262 9.07 17.74 9.79
CA GLN A 262 10.40 17.83 10.41
C GLN A 262 11.49 17.99 9.35
#